data_af8a1e1b7984965562f86659b1df5342
#
_entry.id   af8a1e1b7984965562f86659b1df5342
#
_cell.length_a   1.000
_cell.length_b   1.000
_cell.length_c   1.000
_cell.angle_alpha   90.00
_cell.angle_beta   90.00
_cell.angle_gamma   90.00
#
_symmetry.space_group_name_H-M   'P 1'
#
loop_
_entity.id
_entity.type
_entity.pdbx_description
1 polymer ?
#
loop_
_entity_poly.entity_id
_entity_poly.type
_entity_poly.pdbx_seq_one_letter_code
_entity_poly.pdbx_strand_id
1 'polypeptide(L)'
;MAVELAWAGASHITLCTRRESQGVEVAQTVTKASGVPAQWQSWAGKITIPKGTEILMNATHLGAAPELELVPIDWHSVNKNMTVVDVITNPRVTPFLQTAREMGCPIVDGVEMLVQLAMQMFQDWTGVHPDEAVFQKAVASALGE
;
A
#
# COMPACT_ATOMS: atom_id res chain seq x y z
N MET A 1 1.32 8.72 -3.26
CA MET A 1 1.64 7.60 -2.36
C MET A 1 3.15 7.37 -2.21
N ALA A 2 3.93 6.97 -3.23
CA ALA A 2 5.39 6.77 -3.06
C ALA A 2 6.15 8.02 -2.60
N VAL A 3 5.81 9.20 -3.12
CA VAL A 3 6.37 10.48 -2.67
C VAL A 3 6.00 10.78 -1.22
N GLU A 4 4.78 10.48 -0.81
CA GLU A 4 4.32 10.66 0.57
C GLU A 4 5.09 9.77 1.55
N LEU A 5 5.33 8.50 1.18
CA LEU A 5 6.17 7.60 1.98
C LEU A 5 7.59 8.13 2.13
N ALA A 6 8.16 8.72 1.06
CA ALA A 6 9.46 9.34 1.11
C ALA A 6 9.49 10.56 2.06
N TRP A 7 8.48 11.41 2.01
CA TRP A 7 8.35 12.55 2.93
C TRP A 7 8.06 12.12 4.38
N ALA A 8 7.41 10.98 4.55
CA ALA A 8 7.18 10.39 5.88
C ALA A 8 8.42 9.72 6.50
N GLY A 9 9.57 9.74 5.79
CA GLY A 9 10.84 9.27 6.34
C GLY A 9 11.37 7.94 5.80
N ALA A 10 10.77 7.39 4.73
CA ALA A 10 11.36 6.24 4.06
C ALA A 10 12.75 6.59 3.55
N SER A 11 13.75 5.75 3.82
CA SER A 11 15.14 5.95 3.40
C SER A 11 15.44 5.45 1.98
N HIS A 12 14.59 4.58 1.45
CA HIS A 12 14.69 4.00 0.11
C HIS A 12 13.32 3.50 -0.35
N ILE A 13 13.03 3.60 -1.66
CA ILE A 13 11.79 3.10 -2.25
C ILE A 13 12.10 2.21 -3.46
N THR A 14 11.57 0.99 -3.45
CA THR A 14 11.60 0.09 -4.60
C THR A 14 10.21 0.02 -5.24
N LEU A 15 10.12 0.36 -6.51
CA LEU A 15 8.90 0.34 -7.29
C LEU A 15 8.89 -0.88 -8.21
N CYS A 16 7.95 -1.79 -7.97
CA CYS A 16 7.80 -2.97 -8.82
C CYS A 16 6.63 -2.77 -9.78
N THR A 17 6.91 -2.75 -11.08
CA THR A 17 5.91 -2.54 -12.13
C THR A 17 6.15 -3.47 -13.32
N ARG A 18 5.07 -3.81 -14.04
CA ARG A 18 5.13 -4.62 -15.27
C ARG A 18 5.80 -3.86 -16.44
N ARG A 19 5.65 -2.53 -16.47
CA ARG A 19 6.23 -1.66 -17.49
C ARG A 19 7.41 -0.91 -16.93
N GLU A 20 8.62 -1.19 -17.44
CA GLU A 20 9.86 -0.55 -17.04
C GLU A 20 9.80 0.97 -17.16
N SER A 21 9.38 1.48 -18.31
CA SER A 21 9.32 2.93 -18.57
C SER A 21 8.50 3.67 -17.50
N GLN A 22 7.35 3.12 -17.13
CA GLN A 22 6.48 3.69 -16.09
C GLN A 22 7.15 3.61 -14.70
N GLY A 23 7.76 2.48 -14.37
CA GLY A 23 8.41 2.31 -13.08
C GLY A 23 9.63 3.21 -12.91
N VAL A 24 10.44 3.35 -13.95
CA VAL A 24 11.60 4.25 -13.97
C VAL A 24 11.16 5.72 -13.86
N GLU A 25 10.12 6.14 -14.59
CA GLU A 25 9.58 7.49 -14.52
C GLU A 25 9.09 7.85 -13.11
N VAL A 26 8.34 6.93 -12.47
CA VAL A 26 7.86 7.14 -11.10
C VAL A 26 9.02 7.17 -10.12
N ALA A 27 10.04 6.29 -10.26
CA ALA A 27 11.23 6.31 -9.40
C ALA A 27 11.99 7.66 -9.50
N GLN A 28 12.17 8.17 -10.71
CA GLN A 28 12.78 9.48 -10.94
C GLN A 28 11.95 10.61 -10.30
N THR A 29 10.62 10.54 -10.44
CA THR A 29 9.70 11.51 -9.83
C THR A 29 9.83 11.52 -8.32
N VAL A 30 9.86 10.34 -7.67
CA VAL A 30 10.04 10.20 -6.22
C VAL A 30 11.38 10.82 -5.80
N THR A 31 12.47 10.42 -6.45
CA THR A 31 13.81 10.94 -6.12
C THR A 31 13.89 12.46 -6.28
N LYS A 32 13.32 12.99 -7.38
CA LYS A 32 13.32 14.44 -7.64
C LYS A 32 12.49 15.22 -6.62
N ALA A 33 11.34 14.69 -6.20
CA ALA A 33 10.41 15.37 -5.32
C ALA A 33 10.85 15.33 -3.84
N SER A 34 11.54 14.27 -3.41
CA SER A 34 11.82 14.02 -1.99
C SER A 34 13.32 13.96 -1.65
N GLY A 35 14.20 13.78 -2.64
CA GLY A 35 15.62 13.48 -2.41
C GLY A 35 15.90 12.04 -1.98
N VAL A 36 14.86 11.23 -1.73
CA VAL A 36 14.99 9.84 -1.32
C VAL A 36 15.34 8.96 -2.53
N PRO A 37 16.36 8.09 -2.45
CA PRO A 37 16.66 7.15 -3.52
C PRO A 37 15.47 6.23 -3.83
N ALA A 38 15.06 6.21 -5.08
CA ALA A 38 14.03 5.31 -5.55
C ALA A 38 14.52 4.53 -6.78
N GLN A 39 14.19 3.26 -6.87
CA GLN A 39 14.59 2.39 -7.97
C GLN A 39 13.40 1.58 -8.50
N TRP A 40 13.48 1.23 -9.77
CA TRP A 40 12.58 0.29 -10.37
C TRP A 40 13.09 -1.15 -10.24
N GLN A 41 12.18 -2.07 -9.99
CA GLN A 41 12.39 -3.52 -10.03
C GLN A 41 11.42 -4.15 -11.02
N SER A 42 11.91 -5.07 -11.84
CA SER A 42 11.08 -5.79 -12.81
C SER A 42 10.03 -6.66 -12.13
N TRP A 43 8.82 -6.63 -12.68
CA TRP A 43 7.75 -7.58 -12.37
C TRP A 43 7.81 -8.74 -13.39
N ALA A 44 8.90 -9.47 -13.45
CA ALA A 44 9.04 -10.66 -14.28
C ALA A 44 8.96 -11.91 -13.40
N GLY A 45 7.86 -12.66 -13.48
CA GLY A 45 7.63 -13.83 -12.63
C GLY A 45 7.32 -13.47 -11.17
N LYS A 46 7.90 -14.22 -10.23
CA LYS A 46 7.75 -13.92 -8.80
C LYS A 46 8.59 -12.73 -8.38
N ILE A 47 7.97 -11.82 -7.64
CA ILE A 47 8.60 -10.61 -7.11
C ILE A 47 9.34 -10.95 -5.82
N THR A 48 10.66 -10.92 -5.84
CA THR A 48 11.50 -11.07 -4.64
C THR A 48 11.59 -9.73 -3.91
N ILE A 49 11.25 -9.72 -2.64
CA ILE A 49 11.29 -8.50 -1.82
C ILE A 49 12.73 -8.23 -1.37
N PRO A 50 13.26 -7.01 -1.58
CA PRO A 50 14.61 -6.65 -1.17
C PRO A 50 14.81 -6.82 0.34
N LYS A 51 16.01 -7.25 0.74
CA LYS A 51 16.35 -7.34 2.17
C LYS A 51 16.33 -5.96 2.82
N GLY A 52 15.80 -5.91 4.05
CA GLY A 52 15.66 -4.66 4.79
C GLY A 52 14.39 -3.88 4.46
N THR A 53 13.50 -4.42 3.62
CA THR A 53 12.18 -3.84 3.41
C THR A 53 11.38 -3.91 4.71
N GLU A 54 10.82 -2.78 5.13
CA GLU A 54 9.99 -2.66 6.33
C GLU A 54 8.49 -2.57 5.98
N ILE A 55 8.18 -2.02 4.80
CA ILE A 55 6.79 -1.88 4.32
C ILE A 55 6.69 -2.51 2.92
N LEU A 56 5.77 -3.44 2.74
CA LEU A 56 5.40 -4.03 1.47
C LEU A 56 3.98 -3.61 1.11
N MET A 57 3.80 -2.88 0.01
CA MET A 57 2.50 -2.31 -0.37
C MET A 57 2.04 -2.82 -1.74
N ASN A 58 0.83 -3.36 -1.80
CA ASN A 58 0.11 -3.56 -3.05
C ASN A 58 -0.65 -2.28 -3.41
N ALA A 59 -0.20 -1.60 -4.45
CA ALA A 59 -0.86 -0.42 -5.02
C ALA A 59 -1.47 -0.72 -6.41
N THR A 60 -1.82 -1.97 -6.66
CA THR A 60 -2.46 -2.43 -7.90
C THR A 60 -3.93 -2.78 -7.66
N HIS A 61 -4.64 -3.17 -8.69
CA HIS A 61 -5.99 -3.73 -8.59
C HIS A 61 -6.02 -5.25 -8.34
N LEU A 62 -4.85 -5.91 -8.32
CA LEU A 62 -4.78 -7.36 -8.12
C LEU A 62 -5.21 -7.74 -6.70
N GLY A 63 -6.21 -8.57 -6.59
CA GLY A 63 -6.85 -8.96 -5.34
C GLY A 63 -8.19 -8.27 -5.10
N ALA A 64 -8.62 -7.35 -6.00
CA ALA A 64 -9.94 -6.75 -5.94
C ALA A 64 -11.03 -7.73 -6.43
N ALA A 65 -12.20 -7.69 -5.81
CA ALA A 65 -13.36 -8.42 -6.30
C ALA A 65 -13.79 -7.89 -7.69
N PRO A 66 -14.31 -8.76 -8.59
CA PRO A 66 -14.64 -10.17 -8.36
C PRO A 66 -13.48 -11.16 -8.65
N GLU A 67 -12.42 -10.74 -9.30
CA GLU A 67 -11.45 -11.66 -9.92
C GLU A 67 -10.38 -12.18 -8.95
N LEU A 68 -10.12 -11.48 -7.85
CA LEU A 68 -9.20 -11.88 -6.77
C LEU A 68 -7.82 -12.41 -7.24
N GLU A 69 -7.29 -11.85 -8.33
CA GLU A 69 -5.97 -12.23 -8.84
C GLU A 69 -4.88 -12.02 -7.78
N LEU A 70 -3.91 -12.95 -7.75
CA LEU A 70 -2.81 -12.85 -6.77
C LEU A 70 -1.68 -11.96 -7.28
N VAL A 71 -1.17 -11.11 -6.38
CA VAL A 71 0.12 -10.44 -6.61
C VAL A 71 1.22 -11.51 -6.51
N PRO A 72 2.08 -11.68 -7.52
CA PRO A 72 3.02 -12.80 -7.59
C PRO A 72 4.26 -12.59 -6.71
N ILE A 73 4.07 -12.47 -5.40
CA ILE A 73 5.15 -12.31 -4.44
C ILE A 73 5.87 -13.64 -4.19
N ASP A 74 7.20 -13.59 -4.13
CA ASP A 74 7.98 -14.64 -3.50
C ASP A 74 7.92 -14.49 -1.98
N TRP A 75 6.96 -15.16 -1.36
CA TRP A 75 6.70 -15.06 0.08
C TRP A 75 7.85 -15.55 0.95
N HIS A 76 8.80 -16.34 0.41
CA HIS A 76 10.03 -16.71 1.14
C HIS A 76 10.96 -15.51 1.38
N SER A 77 10.81 -14.43 0.58
CA SER A 77 11.56 -13.19 0.76
C SER A 77 10.91 -12.21 1.75
N VAL A 78 9.67 -12.47 2.18
CA VAL A 78 8.93 -11.63 3.13
C VAL A 78 9.32 -11.98 4.57
N ASN A 79 9.61 -10.95 5.37
CA ASN A 79 9.91 -11.11 6.78
C ASN A 79 8.66 -10.75 7.61
N LYS A 80 8.36 -11.54 8.64
CA LYS A 80 7.21 -11.31 9.54
C LYS A 80 7.19 -9.94 10.25
N ASN A 81 8.33 -9.25 10.28
CA ASN A 81 8.41 -7.90 10.84
C ASN A 81 8.05 -6.80 9.83
N MET A 82 7.80 -7.15 8.56
CA MET A 82 7.32 -6.20 7.56
C MET A 82 5.86 -5.88 7.80
N THR A 83 5.49 -4.61 7.72
CA THR A 83 4.09 -4.21 7.62
C THR A 83 3.63 -4.38 6.17
N VAL A 84 2.55 -5.13 5.96
CA VAL A 84 2.01 -5.38 4.63
C VAL A 84 0.73 -4.56 4.44
N VAL A 85 0.70 -3.76 3.39
CA VAL A 85 -0.36 -2.77 3.11
C VAL A 85 -1.04 -3.10 1.79
N ASP A 86 -2.35 -3.01 1.73
CA ASP A 86 -3.12 -3.11 0.49
C ASP A 86 -4.06 -1.91 0.35
N VAL A 87 -4.13 -1.33 -0.85
CA VAL A 87 -5.02 -0.19 -1.11
C VAL A 87 -6.45 -0.61 -1.48
N ILE A 88 -6.68 -1.90 -1.67
CA ILE A 88 -7.97 -2.46 -2.06
C ILE A 88 -8.94 -2.42 -0.87
N THR A 89 -10.16 -1.96 -1.12
CA THR A 89 -11.21 -1.86 -0.10
C THR A 89 -12.24 -2.98 -0.19
N ASN A 90 -12.33 -3.67 -1.33
CA ASN A 90 -13.26 -4.79 -1.53
C ASN A 90 -12.58 -5.95 -2.30
N PRO A 91 -12.36 -7.11 -1.67
CA PRO A 91 -12.66 -7.41 -0.27
C PRO A 91 -11.75 -6.62 0.69
N ARG A 92 -12.20 -6.40 1.93
CA ARG A 92 -11.40 -5.73 2.97
C ARG A 92 -10.09 -6.47 3.26
N VAL A 93 -10.15 -7.80 3.35
CA VAL A 93 -8.97 -8.65 3.47
C VAL A 93 -8.75 -9.37 2.14
N THR A 94 -7.84 -8.86 1.34
CA THR A 94 -7.46 -9.46 0.06
C THR A 94 -6.66 -10.75 0.26
N PRO A 95 -6.54 -11.63 -0.76
CA PRO A 95 -5.65 -12.79 -0.69
C PRO A 95 -4.20 -12.43 -0.36
N PHE A 96 -3.74 -11.24 -0.78
CA PHE A 96 -2.42 -10.71 -0.45
C PHE A 96 -2.28 -10.44 1.05
N LEU A 97 -3.22 -9.73 1.67
CA LEU A 97 -3.25 -9.47 3.11
C LEU A 97 -3.48 -10.74 3.93
N GLN A 98 -4.31 -11.67 3.42
CA GLN A 98 -4.56 -12.95 4.09
C GLN A 98 -3.25 -13.74 4.23
N THR A 99 -2.47 -13.87 3.14
CA THR A 99 -1.18 -14.56 3.18
C THR A 99 -0.20 -13.88 4.13
N ALA A 100 -0.12 -12.56 4.12
CA ALA A 100 0.72 -11.81 5.04
C ALA A 100 0.35 -12.05 6.51
N ARG A 101 -0.95 -12.06 6.82
CA ARG A 101 -1.48 -12.36 8.16
C ARG A 101 -1.10 -13.77 8.62
N GLU A 102 -1.22 -14.77 7.74
CA GLU A 102 -0.84 -16.16 8.03
C GLU A 102 0.65 -16.31 8.30
N MET A 103 1.50 -15.45 7.72
CA MET A 103 2.93 -15.38 8.00
C MET A 103 3.26 -14.60 9.29
N GLY A 104 2.26 -14.00 9.95
CA GLY A 104 2.44 -13.22 11.17
C GLY A 104 2.90 -11.78 10.94
N CYS A 105 2.75 -11.24 9.72
CA CYS A 105 3.04 -9.85 9.42
C CYS A 105 1.93 -8.92 9.96
N PRO A 106 2.24 -7.75 10.51
CA PRO A 106 1.29 -6.67 10.67
C PRO A 106 0.68 -6.30 9.30
N ILE A 107 -0.62 -6.07 9.27
CA ILE A 107 -1.31 -5.67 8.03
C ILE A 107 -2.04 -4.35 8.20
N VAL A 108 -2.16 -3.59 7.11
CA VAL A 108 -3.00 -2.39 6.98
C VAL A 108 -3.88 -2.58 5.75
N ASP A 109 -5.19 -2.53 5.92
CA ASP A 109 -6.14 -2.71 4.82
C ASP A 109 -6.52 -1.38 4.14
N GLY A 110 -7.10 -1.46 2.95
CA GLY A 110 -7.48 -0.29 2.17
C GLY A 110 -8.60 0.53 2.80
N VAL A 111 -9.41 -0.07 3.68
CA VAL A 111 -10.48 0.64 4.40
C VAL A 111 -9.89 1.57 5.45
N GLU A 112 -8.89 1.13 6.21
CA GLU A 112 -8.16 1.99 7.15
C GLU A 112 -7.53 3.19 6.42
N MET A 113 -6.89 2.93 5.28
CA MET A 113 -6.32 4.01 4.45
C MET A 113 -7.41 4.98 3.97
N LEU A 114 -8.57 4.47 3.54
CA LEU A 114 -9.70 5.31 3.07
C LEU A 114 -10.24 6.19 4.20
N VAL A 115 -10.37 5.66 5.42
CA VAL A 115 -10.80 6.42 6.60
C VAL A 115 -9.83 7.57 6.88
N GLN A 116 -8.52 7.29 6.93
CA GLN A 116 -7.51 8.30 7.20
C GLN A 116 -7.48 9.39 6.12
N LEU A 117 -7.62 9.01 4.85
CA LEU A 117 -7.70 9.96 3.75
C LEU A 117 -8.93 10.86 3.86
N ALA A 118 -10.10 10.28 4.16
CA ALA A 118 -11.35 11.04 4.32
C ALA A 118 -11.28 12.02 5.50
N MET A 119 -10.65 11.61 6.61
CA MET A 119 -10.42 12.46 7.77
C MET A 119 -9.50 13.63 7.43
N GLN A 120 -8.40 13.39 6.72
CA GLN A 120 -7.49 14.43 6.30
C GLN A 120 -8.18 15.45 5.39
N MET A 121 -8.93 14.97 4.38
CA MET A 121 -9.69 15.83 3.48
C MET A 121 -10.73 16.68 4.24
N PHE A 122 -11.44 16.09 5.19
CA PHE A 122 -12.39 16.82 6.02
C PHE A 122 -11.72 17.93 6.82
N GLN A 123 -10.59 17.62 7.45
CA GLN A 123 -9.82 18.61 8.21
C GLN A 123 -9.30 19.74 7.31
N ASP A 124 -8.79 19.42 6.12
CA ASP A 124 -8.28 20.40 5.16
C ASP A 124 -9.39 21.36 4.68
N TRP A 125 -10.63 20.85 4.49
CA TRP A 125 -11.74 21.66 4.01
C TRP A 125 -12.45 22.47 5.09
N THR A 126 -12.49 21.96 6.33
CA THR A 126 -13.30 22.56 7.40
C THR A 126 -12.46 23.25 8.48
N GLY A 127 -11.16 22.92 8.57
CA GLY A 127 -10.30 23.32 9.68
C GLY A 127 -10.62 22.62 11.02
N VAL A 128 -11.56 21.65 11.01
CA VAL A 128 -12.00 20.91 12.20
C VAL A 128 -11.38 19.52 12.20
N HIS A 129 -10.79 19.11 13.32
CA HIS A 129 -10.29 17.75 13.48
C HIS A 129 -11.47 16.78 13.61
N PRO A 130 -11.59 15.77 12.71
CA PRO A 130 -12.72 14.85 12.71
C PRO A 130 -12.63 13.81 13.83
N ASP A 131 -13.78 13.26 14.22
CA ASP A 131 -13.84 12.07 15.08
C ASP A 131 -13.68 10.81 14.22
N GLU A 132 -12.60 10.06 14.45
CA GLU A 132 -12.27 8.85 13.70
C GLU A 132 -13.39 7.80 13.77
N ALA A 133 -14.05 7.64 14.93
CA ALA A 133 -15.12 6.66 15.10
C ALA A 133 -16.34 6.94 14.20
N VAL A 134 -16.60 8.22 13.93
CA VAL A 134 -17.68 8.62 13.01
C VAL A 134 -17.33 8.23 11.58
N PHE A 135 -16.09 8.45 11.15
CA PHE A 135 -15.64 8.09 9.81
C PHE A 135 -15.56 6.57 9.62
N GLN A 136 -15.03 5.83 10.60
CA GLN A 136 -15.01 4.37 10.56
C GLN A 136 -16.42 3.79 10.41
N LYS A 137 -17.39 4.28 11.21
CA LYS A 137 -18.78 3.85 11.13
C LYS A 137 -19.43 4.18 9.78
N ALA A 138 -19.16 5.37 9.25
CA ALA A 138 -19.71 5.78 7.95
C ALA A 138 -19.17 4.91 6.81
N VAL A 139 -17.88 4.62 6.80
CA VAL A 139 -17.24 3.77 5.78
C VAL A 139 -17.73 2.32 5.91
N ALA A 140 -17.77 1.75 7.12
CA ALA A 140 -18.31 0.41 7.36
C ALA A 140 -19.75 0.28 6.85
N SER A 141 -20.62 1.25 7.18
CA SER A 141 -21.99 1.28 6.67
C SER A 141 -22.08 1.37 5.15
N ALA A 142 -21.19 2.14 4.50
CA ALA A 142 -21.17 2.26 3.04
C ALA A 142 -20.69 0.98 2.35
N LEU A 143 -19.87 0.18 3.02
CA LEU A 143 -19.36 -1.11 2.53
C LEU A 143 -20.29 -2.28 2.87
N GLY A 144 -21.37 -2.05 3.63
CA GLY A 144 -22.35 -3.07 4.04
C GLY A 144 -21.85 -3.96 5.17
N GLU A 145 -20.94 -3.45 6.00
CA GLU A 145 -20.40 -4.12 7.20
C GLU A 145 -21.18 -3.73 8.47
#